data_a8ff82f77936c3107361cf4b86348d19
#
_entry.id   a8ff82f77936c3107361cf4b86348d19
#
_cell.length_a   1.000
_cell.length_b   1.000
_cell.length_c   1.000
_cell.angle_alpha   90.00
_cell.angle_beta   90.00
_cell.angle_gamma   90.00
#
_symmetry.space_group_name_H-M   'P 1'
#
loop_
_entity.id
_entity.type
_entity.pdbx_description
1 polymer ?
#
loop_
_entity_poly.entity_id
_entity_poly.type
_entity_poly.pdbx_seq_one_letter_code
_entity_poly.pdbx_strand_id
1 'polypeptide(L)'
;MDKKSAALYKKMQAEFKAYQNLQKSCVKMVKQREMLESQLNENKWVLDELNLLGPDNKVYKLFGPVMVKQELEESRQNVGKRMEYISKELKSCTDTLENMEKDMLKHQESVAKYQQQCQVAAAMQ
;
A
#
# COMPACT_ATOMS: atom_id res chain seq x y z
N MET A 1 -28.67 -31.03 3.62
CA MET A 1 -28.72 -29.56 3.42
C MET A 1 -29.68 -29.27 2.27
N ASP A 2 -30.69 -28.45 2.46
CA ASP A 2 -31.61 -28.08 1.40
C ASP A 2 -30.98 -27.09 0.41
N LYS A 3 -31.69 -26.78 -0.70
CA LYS A 3 -31.18 -25.89 -1.73
C LYS A 3 -30.93 -24.47 -1.19
N LYS A 4 -31.78 -23.99 -0.28
CA LYS A 4 -31.66 -22.65 0.31
C LYS A 4 -30.46 -22.55 1.20
N SER A 5 -30.21 -23.51 2.06
CA SER A 5 -29.05 -23.58 2.94
C SER A 5 -27.76 -23.72 2.14
N ALA A 6 -27.76 -24.53 1.07
CA ALA A 6 -26.61 -24.69 0.18
C ALA A 6 -26.27 -23.37 -0.53
N ALA A 7 -27.30 -22.62 -0.97
CA ALA A 7 -27.11 -21.32 -1.62
C ALA A 7 -26.50 -20.29 -0.63
N LEU A 8 -27.01 -20.26 0.61
CA LEU A 8 -26.45 -19.37 1.65
C LEU A 8 -25.01 -19.71 1.99
N TYR A 9 -24.70 -21.00 2.08
CA TYR A 9 -23.34 -21.46 2.34
C TYR A 9 -22.36 -21.03 1.23
N LYS A 10 -22.78 -21.15 -0.04
CA LYS A 10 -21.98 -20.70 -1.19
C LYS A 10 -21.73 -19.19 -1.14
N LYS A 11 -22.75 -18.39 -0.81
CA LYS A 11 -22.62 -16.94 -0.67
C LYS A 11 -21.66 -16.58 0.44
N MET A 12 -21.74 -17.27 1.58
CA MET A 12 -20.82 -17.08 2.70
C MET A 12 -19.39 -17.38 2.30
N GLN A 13 -19.15 -18.49 1.60
CA GLN A 13 -17.83 -18.87 1.13
C GLN A 13 -17.25 -17.84 0.14
N ALA A 14 -18.10 -17.33 -0.79
CA ALA A 14 -17.69 -16.32 -1.75
C ALA A 14 -17.25 -15.03 -1.06
N GLU A 15 -18.02 -14.58 -0.07
CA GLU A 15 -17.68 -13.38 0.73
C GLU A 15 -16.40 -13.59 1.54
N PHE A 16 -16.23 -14.76 2.13
CA PHE A 16 -15.02 -15.09 2.88
C PHE A 16 -13.78 -15.11 1.98
N LYS A 17 -13.92 -15.67 0.77
CA LYS A 17 -12.83 -15.67 -0.20
C LYS A 17 -12.46 -14.26 -0.65
N ALA A 18 -13.46 -13.40 -0.89
CA ALA A 18 -13.25 -12.00 -1.23
C ALA A 18 -12.51 -11.27 -0.10
N TYR A 19 -12.89 -11.52 1.14
CA TYR A 19 -12.21 -10.99 2.32
C TYR A 19 -10.74 -11.43 2.38
N GLN A 20 -10.48 -12.72 2.17
CA GLN A 20 -9.11 -13.24 2.17
C GLN A 20 -8.25 -12.63 1.05
N ASN A 21 -8.82 -12.46 -0.13
CA ASN A 21 -8.12 -11.85 -1.27
C ASN A 21 -7.75 -10.39 -0.97
N LEU A 22 -8.68 -9.63 -0.39
CA LEU A 22 -8.43 -8.26 0.04
C LEU A 22 -7.35 -8.19 1.13
N GLN A 23 -7.37 -9.13 2.07
CA GLN A 23 -6.37 -9.21 3.13
C GLN A 23 -4.97 -9.39 2.55
N LYS A 24 -4.82 -10.26 1.55
CA LYS A 24 -3.54 -10.48 0.85
C LYS A 24 -3.11 -9.20 0.10
N SER A 25 -4.04 -8.53 -0.55
CA SER A 25 -3.77 -7.28 -1.26
C SER A 25 -3.34 -6.18 -0.30
N CYS A 26 -3.97 -6.08 0.88
CA CYS A 26 -3.59 -5.16 1.93
C CYS A 26 -2.16 -5.37 2.42
N VAL A 27 -1.76 -6.62 2.62
CA VAL A 27 -0.39 -6.96 3.05
C VAL A 27 0.63 -6.44 2.03
N LYS A 28 0.37 -6.66 0.74
CA LYS A 28 1.23 -6.15 -0.34
C LYS A 28 1.30 -4.63 -0.35
N MET A 29 0.16 -3.97 -0.15
CA MET A 29 0.06 -2.51 -0.16
C MET A 29 0.77 -1.89 1.05
N VAL A 30 0.70 -2.53 2.22
CA VAL A 30 1.43 -2.10 3.43
C VAL A 30 2.94 -2.17 3.19
N LYS A 31 3.43 -3.23 2.56
CA LYS A 31 4.84 -3.37 2.20
C LYS A 31 5.28 -2.30 1.21
N GLN A 32 4.44 -2.00 0.22
CA GLN A 32 4.66 -0.93 -0.74
C GLN A 32 4.79 0.42 -0.03
N ARG A 33 3.89 0.71 0.91
CA ARG A 33 3.93 1.95 1.71
C ARG A 33 5.21 2.05 2.52
N GLU A 34 5.62 0.98 3.18
CA GLU A 34 6.87 0.94 3.97
C GLU A 34 8.09 1.23 3.09
N MET A 35 8.14 0.65 1.90
CA MET A 35 9.20 0.88 0.93
C MET A 35 9.24 2.36 0.50
N LEU A 36 8.08 2.94 0.20
CA LEU A 36 7.98 4.35 -0.19
C LEU A 36 8.39 5.28 0.95
N GLU A 37 8.01 4.98 2.19
CA GLU A 37 8.42 5.74 3.37
C GLU A 37 9.94 5.71 3.56
N SER A 38 10.57 4.55 3.39
CA SER A 38 12.02 4.40 3.44
C SER A 38 12.70 5.22 2.36
N GLN A 39 12.20 5.15 1.12
CA GLN A 39 12.73 5.92 0.00
C GLN A 39 12.60 7.42 0.24
N LEU A 40 11.48 7.87 0.79
CA LEU A 40 11.28 9.28 1.12
C LEU A 40 12.29 9.75 2.17
N ASN A 41 12.50 8.98 3.21
CA ASN A 41 13.46 9.30 4.27
C ASN A 41 14.90 9.34 3.72
N GLU A 42 15.28 8.39 2.88
CA GLU A 42 16.59 8.37 2.23
C GLU A 42 16.79 9.62 1.38
N ASN A 43 15.81 10.01 0.59
CA ASN A 43 15.88 11.21 -0.23
C ASN A 43 15.94 12.49 0.63
N LYS A 44 15.23 12.52 1.75
CA LYS A 44 15.32 13.62 2.73
C LYS A 44 16.72 13.79 3.25
N TRP A 45 17.36 12.70 3.65
CA TRP A 45 18.75 12.73 4.13
C TRP A 45 19.70 13.22 3.05
N VAL A 46 19.53 12.75 1.82
CA VAL A 46 20.34 13.20 0.69
C VAL A 46 20.17 14.70 0.46
N LEU A 47 18.93 15.19 0.49
CA LEU A 47 18.65 16.63 0.32
C LEU A 47 19.27 17.45 1.44
N ASP A 48 19.16 17.00 2.69
CA ASP A 48 19.77 17.68 3.83
C ASP A 48 21.29 17.78 3.67
N GLU A 49 21.93 16.71 3.24
CA GLU A 49 23.38 16.71 2.94
C GLU A 49 23.71 17.65 1.80
N LEU A 50 22.94 17.65 0.72
CA LEU A 50 23.14 18.56 -0.41
C LEU A 50 22.98 20.03 0.01
N ASN A 51 22.09 20.33 0.93
CA ASN A 51 21.84 21.68 1.43
C ASN A 51 22.98 22.20 2.32
N LEU A 52 23.79 21.31 2.88
CA LEU A 52 24.97 21.67 3.66
C LEU A 52 26.20 21.99 2.78
N LEU A 53 26.13 21.63 1.50
CA LEU A 53 27.26 21.83 0.58
C LEU A 53 27.33 23.27 0.08
N GLY A 54 28.56 23.79 -0.03
CA GLY A 54 28.84 25.10 -0.58
C GLY A 54 29.28 25.03 -2.04
N PRO A 55 29.61 26.23 -2.65
CA PRO A 55 29.99 26.32 -4.07
C PRO A 55 31.24 25.53 -4.43
N ASP A 56 32.15 25.34 -3.45
CA ASP A 56 33.42 24.64 -3.65
C ASP A 56 33.29 23.11 -3.56
N ASN A 57 32.17 22.62 -3.12
CA ASN A 57 31.92 21.18 -3.00
C ASN A 57 31.50 20.60 -4.35
N LYS A 58 31.92 19.37 -4.60
CA LYS A 58 31.61 18.64 -5.82
C LYS A 58 30.64 17.50 -5.51
N VAL A 59 29.63 17.32 -6.39
CA VAL A 59 28.64 16.26 -6.30
C VAL A 59 28.81 15.30 -7.45
N TYR A 60 28.78 14.00 -7.16
CA TYR A 60 28.89 12.95 -8.17
C TYR A 60 27.70 12.00 -8.03
N LYS A 61 27.25 11.49 -9.16
CA LYS A 61 26.22 10.46 -9.21
C LYS A 61 26.84 9.16 -9.71
N LEU A 62 26.47 8.05 -9.06
CA LEU A 62 26.91 6.71 -9.47
C LEU A 62 25.95 6.14 -10.53
N PHE A 63 26.55 5.77 -11.68
CA PHE A 63 25.87 4.99 -12.72
C PHE A 63 26.62 3.66 -12.85
N GLY A 64 26.18 2.63 -12.11
CA GLY A 64 26.95 1.39 -11.99
C GLY A 64 28.32 1.68 -11.36
N PRO A 65 29.44 1.30 -12.01
CA PRO A 65 30.78 1.58 -11.49
C PRO A 65 31.31 2.97 -11.84
N VAL A 66 30.52 3.80 -12.56
CA VAL A 66 30.98 5.10 -13.06
C VAL A 66 30.44 6.23 -12.22
N MET A 67 31.31 7.15 -11.79
CA MET A 67 30.94 8.40 -11.11
C MET A 67 30.87 9.53 -12.13
N VAL A 68 29.71 10.18 -12.22
CA VAL A 68 29.50 11.33 -13.11
C VAL A 68 29.28 12.59 -12.29
N LYS A 69 30.02 13.64 -12.60
CA LYS A 69 29.88 14.93 -11.93
C LYS A 69 28.51 15.54 -12.21
N GLN A 70 27.86 16.04 -11.15
CA GLN A 70 26.56 16.71 -11.22
C GLN A 70 26.68 18.13 -10.70
N GLU A 71 25.86 19.03 -11.26
CA GLU A 71 25.70 20.37 -10.72
C GLU A 71 24.90 20.28 -9.41
N LEU A 72 25.35 21.02 -8.38
CA LEU A 72 24.75 20.98 -7.04
C LEU A 72 23.27 21.36 -7.06
N GLU A 73 22.93 22.48 -7.72
CA GLU A 73 21.54 22.95 -7.78
C GLU A 73 20.64 21.99 -8.54
N GLU A 74 21.12 21.43 -9.64
CA GLU A 74 20.41 20.41 -10.41
C GLU A 74 20.15 19.16 -9.55
N SER A 75 21.15 18.74 -8.77
CA SER A 75 21.02 17.60 -7.85
C SER A 75 19.94 17.84 -6.79
N ARG A 76 19.90 19.05 -6.21
CA ARG A 76 18.87 19.46 -5.25
C ARG A 76 17.47 19.38 -5.87
N GLN A 77 17.32 19.91 -7.08
CA GLN A 77 16.05 19.90 -7.81
C GLN A 77 15.60 18.47 -8.13
N ASN A 78 16.52 17.62 -8.57
CA ASN A 78 16.21 16.23 -8.91
C ASN A 78 15.76 15.44 -7.69
N VAL A 79 16.42 15.60 -6.55
CA VAL A 79 16.01 14.96 -5.29
C VAL A 79 14.66 15.50 -4.83
N GLY A 80 14.45 16.82 -4.91
CA GLY A 80 13.18 17.45 -4.57
C GLY A 80 12.00 16.91 -5.40
N LYS A 81 12.18 16.79 -6.70
CA LYS A 81 11.16 16.20 -7.60
C LYS A 81 10.87 14.75 -7.27
N ARG A 82 11.90 13.98 -6.96
CA ARG A 82 11.76 12.58 -6.56
C ARG A 82 10.95 12.46 -5.26
N MET A 83 11.21 13.34 -4.29
CA MET A 83 10.47 13.40 -3.03
C MET A 83 8.99 13.74 -3.25
N GLU A 84 8.69 14.68 -4.14
CA GLU A 84 7.31 15.02 -4.51
C GLU A 84 6.58 13.81 -5.11
N TYR A 85 7.23 13.10 -6.03
CA TYR A 85 6.67 11.90 -6.64
C TYR A 85 6.38 10.83 -5.59
N ILE A 86 7.35 10.55 -4.71
CA ILE A 86 7.18 9.55 -3.65
C ILE A 86 6.06 9.94 -2.69
N SER A 87 5.95 11.22 -2.33
CA SER A 87 4.89 11.73 -1.45
C SER A 87 3.50 11.53 -2.07
N LYS A 88 3.35 11.76 -3.36
CA LYS A 88 2.10 11.51 -4.09
C LYS A 88 1.75 10.04 -4.11
N GLU A 89 2.73 9.18 -4.37
CA GLU A 89 2.54 7.73 -4.35
C GLU A 89 2.16 7.23 -2.95
N LEU A 90 2.76 7.79 -1.89
CA LEU A 90 2.41 7.48 -0.50
C LEU A 90 0.96 7.83 -0.19
N LYS A 91 0.51 9.01 -0.63
CA LYS A 91 -0.88 9.43 -0.43
C LYS A 91 -1.84 8.50 -1.14
N SER A 92 -1.54 8.17 -2.40
CA SER A 92 -2.34 7.22 -3.19
C SER A 92 -2.41 5.85 -2.51
N CYS A 93 -1.28 5.37 -2.00
CA CYS A 93 -1.19 4.10 -1.29
C CYS A 93 -2.03 4.10 0.00
N THR A 94 -1.97 5.19 0.78
CA THR A 94 -2.76 5.37 1.99
C THR A 94 -4.25 5.39 1.69
N ASP A 95 -4.67 6.12 0.65
CA ASP A 95 -6.08 6.18 0.23
C ASP A 95 -6.59 4.82 -0.22
N THR A 96 -5.77 4.08 -0.97
CA THR A 96 -6.10 2.72 -1.40
C THR A 96 -6.25 1.78 -0.21
N LEU A 97 -5.37 1.86 0.78
CA LEU A 97 -5.45 1.05 2.01
C LEU A 97 -6.73 1.36 2.80
N GLU A 98 -7.09 2.62 2.93
CA GLU A 98 -8.33 3.01 3.61
C GLU A 98 -9.56 2.41 2.91
N ASN A 99 -9.60 2.46 1.58
CA ASN A 99 -10.68 1.87 0.80
C ASN A 99 -10.71 0.34 0.93
N MET A 100 -9.56 -0.32 0.92
CA MET A 100 -9.46 -1.76 1.14
C MET A 100 -9.97 -2.17 2.52
N GLU A 101 -9.64 -1.40 3.55
CA GLU A 101 -10.11 -1.66 4.93
C GLU A 101 -11.63 -1.56 5.02
N LYS A 102 -12.23 -0.56 4.37
CA LYS A 102 -13.69 -0.40 4.31
C LYS A 102 -14.34 -1.59 3.59
N ASP A 103 -13.77 -2.02 2.47
CA ASP A 103 -14.28 -3.15 1.71
C ASP A 103 -14.13 -4.46 2.49
N MET A 104 -13.02 -4.65 3.18
CA MET A 104 -12.80 -5.80 4.06
C MET A 104 -13.86 -5.86 5.16
N LEU A 105 -14.18 -4.73 5.77
CA LEU A 105 -15.20 -4.65 6.81
C LEU A 105 -16.58 -5.05 6.25
N LYS A 106 -16.93 -4.59 5.05
CA LYS A 106 -18.19 -4.95 4.39
C LYS A 106 -18.28 -6.46 4.13
N HIS A 107 -17.21 -7.07 3.63
CA HIS A 107 -17.19 -8.52 3.39
C HIS A 107 -17.24 -9.30 4.70
N GLN A 108 -16.58 -8.82 5.75
CA GLN A 108 -16.61 -9.42 7.07
C GLN A 108 -18.03 -9.40 7.65
N GLU A 109 -18.74 -8.28 7.52
CA GLU A 109 -20.14 -8.14 7.94
C GLU A 109 -21.05 -9.07 7.14
N SER A 110 -20.82 -9.19 5.83
CA SER A 110 -21.59 -10.10 4.97
C SER A 110 -21.37 -11.56 5.35
N VAL A 111 -20.13 -11.94 5.67
CA VAL A 111 -19.83 -13.30 6.16
C VAL A 111 -20.60 -13.59 7.45
N ALA A 112 -20.56 -12.68 8.40
CA ALA A 112 -21.26 -12.82 9.68
C ALA A 112 -22.77 -12.94 9.48
N LYS A 113 -23.34 -12.15 8.58
CA LYS A 113 -24.77 -12.19 8.23
C LYS A 113 -25.16 -13.53 7.64
N TYR A 114 -24.43 -14.03 6.65
CA TYR A 114 -24.71 -15.32 6.03
C TYR A 114 -24.48 -16.48 6.99
N GLN A 115 -23.48 -16.38 7.86
CA GLN A 115 -23.25 -17.38 8.91
C GLN A 115 -24.43 -17.49 9.85
N GLN A 116 -24.98 -16.36 10.29
CA GLN A 116 -26.18 -16.32 11.14
C GLN A 116 -27.37 -16.92 10.42
N GLN A 117 -27.58 -16.56 9.15
CA GLN A 117 -28.69 -17.13 8.34
C GLN A 117 -28.54 -18.63 8.19
N CYS A 118 -27.36 -19.15 8.00
CA CYS A 118 -27.10 -20.60 7.93
C CYS A 118 -27.40 -21.28 9.26
N GLN A 119 -27.04 -20.68 10.39
CA GLN A 119 -27.36 -21.21 11.73
C GLN A 119 -28.87 -21.25 11.99
N VAL A 120 -29.58 -20.19 11.61
CA VAL A 120 -31.06 -20.14 11.73
C VAL A 120 -31.70 -21.21 10.85
N ALA A 121 -31.26 -21.35 9.61
CA ALA A 121 -31.78 -22.37 8.70
C ALA A 121 -31.54 -23.79 9.23
N ALA A 122 -30.38 -24.07 9.80
CA ALA A 122 -30.06 -25.36 10.42
C ALA A 122 -30.93 -25.64 11.65
N ALA A 123 -31.19 -24.62 12.48
CA ALA A 123 -32.04 -24.76 13.67
C ALA A 123 -33.51 -25.03 13.33
N MET A 124 -33.97 -24.61 12.16
CA MET A 124 -35.34 -24.81 11.69
C MET A 124 -35.57 -26.20 11.06
N GLN A 125 -34.55 -26.97 10.85
CA GLN A 125 -34.62 -28.34 10.37
C GLN A 125 -34.72 -29.31 11.55
#